data_b06fc036eefe0351418658e67e83f769
#
_entry.id   b06fc036eefe0351418658e67e83f769
#
_cell.length_a   1.000
_cell.length_b   1.000
_cell.length_c   1.000
_cell.angle_alpha   90.00
_cell.angle_beta   90.00
_cell.angle_gamma   90.00
#
_symmetry.space_group_name_H-M   'P 1'
#
loop_
_entity.id
_entity.type
_entity.pdbx_description
1 polymer ?
#
loop_
_entity_poly.entity_id
_entity_poly.type
_entity_poly.pdbx_seq_one_letter_code
_entity_poly.pdbx_strand_id
1 'polypeptide(L)'
;MLPLRIAVVGTGQFGRKHIQTIAGEPLAELAAVADPALRETLAVPCFADVREMLDKVEPEAVIVATPNRHHVSVGLACVERRVPLLVEKPIADSVADSMKLVEAAGKARVPLLVGHHRRHNPLIEKAREIVQGGGIGRLAAVAALWLLQKPDDYFNVAWRREAGGGPLLINAIHDIDDLRFICGEITQVRAATANSARGFQVEDTAAITLRFANGALGTLTVSDAVAAPWSWELASGEAAAYPPRQHEPCYFFAGTAGSLALPEMDVWTYRDRTGWYAPLTREKIAVQGADPQVRQLRHFIRVARGEEPPRVSGADATRTLATVLAVHEAARTGAAVDTS
;
A
#
# COMPACT_ATOMS: atom_id res chain seq x y z
N MET A 1 28.52 1.62 -9.73
CA MET A 1 28.06 2.78 -8.94
C MET A 1 28.29 2.47 -7.47
N LEU A 2 28.65 3.48 -6.65
CA LEU A 2 28.73 3.30 -5.21
C LEU A 2 27.34 3.02 -4.63
N PRO A 3 27.23 2.19 -3.56
CA PRO A 3 25.98 2.00 -2.85
C PRO A 3 25.44 3.33 -2.32
N LEU A 4 24.10 3.52 -2.37
CA LEU A 4 23.44 4.69 -1.80
C LEU A 4 23.41 4.54 -0.28
N ARG A 5 23.85 5.57 0.44
CA ARG A 5 23.88 5.62 1.91
C ARG A 5 22.49 5.99 2.46
N ILE A 6 21.75 4.99 2.94
CA ILE A 6 20.37 5.14 3.39
C ILE A 6 20.32 5.06 4.92
N ALA A 7 19.65 6.02 5.56
CA ALA A 7 19.30 5.91 6.97
C ALA A 7 17.84 5.46 7.15
N VAL A 8 17.56 4.74 8.25
CA VAL A 8 16.20 4.29 8.60
C VAL A 8 15.75 4.95 9.89
N VAL A 9 14.58 5.57 9.88
CA VAL A 9 13.96 6.21 11.05
C VAL A 9 12.76 5.39 11.50
N GLY A 10 12.83 4.84 12.72
CA GLY A 10 11.91 3.86 13.27
C GLY A 10 12.39 2.42 13.08
N THR A 11 12.48 1.65 14.17
CA THR A 11 12.96 0.26 14.20
C THR A 11 11.87 -0.74 14.57
N GLY A 12 10.62 -0.36 14.37
CA GLY A 12 9.47 -1.27 14.45
C GLY A 12 9.53 -2.38 13.38
N GLN A 13 8.47 -3.16 13.28
CA GLN A 13 8.41 -4.30 12.35
C GLN A 13 8.80 -3.92 10.91
N PHE A 14 8.26 -2.82 10.37
CA PHE A 14 8.57 -2.37 9.01
C PHE A 14 9.98 -1.77 8.89
N GLY A 15 10.44 -1.00 9.88
CA GLY A 15 11.81 -0.48 9.86
C GLY A 15 12.85 -1.60 9.84
N ARG A 16 12.67 -2.66 10.63
CA ARG A 16 13.53 -3.85 10.61
C ARG A 16 13.50 -4.54 9.24
N LYS A 17 12.33 -4.63 8.61
CA LYS A 17 12.19 -5.18 7.27
C LYS A 17 12.98 -4.36 6.24
N HIS A 18 12.92 -3.02 6.32
CA HIS A 18 13.73 -2.15 5.46
C HIS A 18 15.24 -2.34 5.71
N ILE A 19 15.68 -2.41 6.96
CA ILE A 19 17.08 -2.68 7.32
C ILE A 19 17.55 -4.00 6.70
N GLN A 20 16.76 -5.07 6.81
CA GLN A 20 17.07 -6.36 6.19
C GLN A 20 17.11 -6.28 4.66
N THR A 21 16.17 -5.54 4.04
CA THR A 21 16.13 -5.37 2.59
C THR A 21 17.36 -4.59 2.09
N ILE A 22 17.76 -3.53 2.81
CA ILE A 22 19.00 -2.78 2.52
C ILE A 22 20.21 -3.69 2.61
N ALA A 23 20.33 -4.50 3.65
CA ALA A 23 21.46 -5.41 3.85
C ALA A 23 21.60 -6.46 2.71
N GLY A 24 20.52 -6.79 2.03
CA GLY A 24 20.51 -7.71 0.88
C GLY A 24 20.66 -7.04 -0.49
N GLU A 25 20.72 -5.69 -0.57
CA GLU A 25 20.74 -4.96 -1.83
C GLU A 25 22.13 -4.35 -2.10
N PRO A 26 22.88 -4.83 -3.11
CA PRO A 26 24.23 -4.34 -3.38
C PRO A 26 24.33 -2.85 -3.75
N LEU A 27 23.22 -2.23 -4.15
CA LEU A 27 23.17 -0.81 -4.53
C LEU A 27 22.81 0.12 -3.35
N ALA A 28 22.66 -0.43 -2.13
CA ALA A 28 22.33 0.31 -0.91
C ALA A 28 23.26 -0.06 0.24
N GLU A 29 23.47 0.90 1.13
CA GLU A 29 24.21 0.74 2.38
C GLU A 29 23.41 1.37 3.52
N LEU A 30 23.26 0.64 4.64
CA LEU A 30 22.66 1.20 5.84
C LEU A 30 23.67 2.14 6.50
N ALA A 31 23.40 3.44 6.44
CA ALA A 31 24.28 4.47 6.98
C ALA A 31 24.09 4.72 8.48
N ALA A 32 22.84 4.69 8.94
CA ALA A 32 22.47 4.92 10.35
C ALA A 32 21.02 4.52 10.62
N VAL A 33 20.68 4.47 11.89
CA VAL A 33 19.30 4.27 12.36
C VAL A 33 18.95 5.33 13.40
N ALA A 34 17.72 5.84 13.39
CA ALA A 34 17.20 6.71 14.43
C ALA A 34 15.90 6.15 15.04
N ASP A 35 15.88 5.90 16.33
CA ASP A 35 14.68 5.48 17.08
C ASP A 35 14.87 5.73 18.58
N PRO A 36 14.05 6.56 19.24
CA PRO A 36 14.17 6.83 20.68
C PRO A 36 13.91 5.60 21.55
N ALA A 37 13.27 4.56 21.03
CA ALA A 37 12.96 3.33 21.74
C ALA A 37 13.95 2.19 21.47
N LEU A 38 14.96 2.41 20.62
CA LEU A 38 15.95 1.38 20.29
C LEU A 38 16.74 0.93 21.53
N ARG A 39 16.77 -0.36 21.78
CA ARG A 39 17.46 -0.96 22.95
C ARG A 39 18.62 -1.88 22.56
N GLU A 40 18.73 -2.21 21.27
CA GLU A 40 19.79 -3.08 20.73
C GLU A 40 20.89 -2.24 20.07
N THR A 41 22.09 -2.80 20.04
CA THR A 41 23.20 -2.22 19.30
C THR A 41 23.22 -2.80 17.89
N LEU A 42 23.17 -1.94 16.89
CA LEU A 42 23.35 -2.32 15.50
C LEU A 42 24.80 -2.07 15.05
N ALA A 43 25.19 -2.64 13.91
CA ALA A 43 26.53 -2.45 13.35
C ALA A 43 26.77 -1.05 12.76
N VAL A 44 25.77 -0.17 12.84
CA VAL A 44 25.79 1.21 12.31
C VAL A 44 25.51 2.21 13.44
N PRO A 45 25.85 3.50 13.28
CA PRO A 45 25.50 4.54 14.23
C PRO A 45 23.99 4.57 14.53
N CYS A 46 23.65 4.64 15.81
CA CYS A 46 22.28 4.68 16.30
C CYS A 46 22.02 6.00 17.05
N PHE A 47 20.89 6.62 16.78
CA PHE A 47 20.48 7.91 17.33
C PHE A 47 19.08 7.81 17.95
N ALA A 48 18.83 8.60 19.00
CA ALA A 48 17.49 8.76 19.54
C ALA A 48 16.70 9.84 18.78
N ASP A 49 17.40 10.82 18.21
CA ASP A 49 16.82 11.97 17.50
C ASP A 49 17.20 11.96 16.02
N VAL A 50 16.19 12.16 15.16
CA VAL A 50 16.36 12.17 13.71
C VAL A 50 17.19 13.36 13.21
N ARG A 51 17.04 14.52 13.82
CA ARG A 51 17.77 15.73 13.39
C ARG A 51 19.26 15.59 13.69
N GLU A 52 19.58 15.05 14.87
CA GLU A 52 20.97 14.72 15.23
C GLU A 52 21.57 13.71 14.25
N MET A 53 20.82 12.66 13.88
CA MET A 53 21.27 11.69 12.87
C MET A 53 21.53 12.35 11.52
N LEU A 54 20.59 13.17 11.05
CA LEU A 54 20.71 13.84 9.76
C LEU A 54 21.93 14.78 9.73
N ASP A 55 22.20 15.50 10.82
CA ASP A 55 23.31 16.47 10.91
C ASP A 55 24.69 15.79 11.06
N LYS A 56 24.76 14.62 11.71
CA LYS A 56 26.04 13.92 11.95
C LYS A 56 26.41 12.91 10.87
N VAL A 57 25.42 12.29 10.23
CA VAL A 57 25.64 11.19 9.27
C VAL A 57 25.58 11.67 7.83
N GLU A 58 24.79 12.73 7.58
CA GLU A 58 24.51 13.24 6.24
C GLU A 58 24.16 12.11 5.25
N PRO A 59 23.06 11.34 5.51
CA PRO A 59 22.67 10.27 4.63
C PRO A 59 22.20 10.81 3.28
N GLU A 60 22.41 10.04 2.20
CA GLU A 60 21.98 10.42 0.85
C GLU A 60 20.47 10.21 0.65
N ALA A 61 19.85 9.35 1.47
CA ALA A 61 18.40 9.11 1.47
C ALA A 61 17.94 8.60 2.84
N VAL A 62 16.63 8.75 3.12
CA VAL A 62 16.02 8.30 4.38
C VAL A 62 14.78 7.47 4.11
N ILE A 63 14.62 6.38 4.86
CA ILE A 63 13.36 5.62 4.95
C ILE A 63 12.72 5.94 6.30
N VAL A 64 11.48 6.47 6.26
CA VAL A 64 10.69 6.82 7.45
C VAL A 64 9.68 5.71 7.71
N ALA A 65 9.92 4.92 8.76
CA ALA A 65 9.11 3.78 9.19
C ALA A 65 8.68 3.91 10.67
N THR A 66 8.44 5.13 11.12
CA THR A 66 7.93 5.48 12.45
C THR A 66 6.42 5.18 12.56
N PRO A 67 5.80 5.28 13.75
CA PRO A 67 4.34 5.38 13.83
C PRO A 67 3.80 6.56 12.99
N ASN A 68 2.62 6.37 12.37
CA ASN A 68 2.03 7.30 11.38
C ASN A 68 2.06 8.77 11.81
N ARG A 69 1.71 9.05 13.09
CA ARG A 69 1.70 10.41 13.66
C ARG A 69 3.04 11.16 13.56
N HIS A 70 4.13 10.46 13.33
CA HIS A 70 5.47 11.04 13.21
C HIS A 70 5.97 11.13 11.77
N HIS A 71 5.27 10.56 10.78
CA HIS A 71 5.69 10.56 9.38
C HIS A 71 5.95 11.96 8.85
N VAL A 72 5.01 12.88 9.10
CA VAL A 72 5.11 14.26 8.60
C VAL A 72 6.24 15.03 9.28
N SER A 73 6.36 14.97 10.61
CA SER A 73 7.41 15.68 11.34
C SER A 73 8.82 15.21 10.98
N VAL A 74 9.01 13.90 10.84
CA VAL A 74 10.27 13.30 10.39
C VAL A 74 10.53 13.62 8.92
N GLY A 75 9.51 13.51 8.06
CA GLY A 75 9.61 13.86 6.65
C GLY A 75 10.01 15.32 6.43
N LEU A 76 9.43 16.25 7.17
CA LEU A 76 9.81 17.67 7.11
C LEU A 76 11.27 17.91 7.55
N ALA A 77 11.76 17.18 8.57
CA ALA A 77 13.15 17.27 8.98
C ALA A 77 14.13 16.82 7.87
N CYS A 78 13.74 15.80 7.09
CA CYS A 78 14.49 15.37 5.90
C CYS A 78 14.43 16.42 4.78
N VAL A 79 13.23 16.98 4.51
CA VAL A 79 13.03 18.02 3.48
C VAL A 79 13.83 19.29 3.77
N GLU A 80 13.89 19.73 5.04
CA GLU A 80 14.70 20.88 5.50
C GLU A 80 16.19 20.71 5.11
N ARG A 81 16.69 19.48 5.10
CA ARG A 81 18.07 19.11 4.73
C ARG A 81 18.24 18.65 3.29
N ARG A 82 17.16 18.73 2.50
CA ARG A 82 17.11 18.30 1.10
C ARG A 82 17.48 16.83 0.87
N VAL A 83 17.15 15.96 1.83
CA VAL A 83 17.39 14.52 1.76
C VAL A 83 16.19 13.82 1.15
N PRO A 84 16.34 13.07 0.03
CA PRO A 84 15.29 12.24 -0.55
C PRO A 84 14.73 11.25 0.46
N LEU A 85 13.40 11.01 0.42
CA LEU A 85 12.77 10.16 1.42
C LEU A 85 11.73 9.19 0.84
N LEU A 86 11.69 8.00 1.45
CA LEU A 86 10.60 7.05 1.37
C LEU A 86 9.86 7.10 2.70
N VAL A 87 8.57 7.40 2.68
CA VAL A 87 7.72 7.40 3.88
C VAL A 87 6.78 6.20 3.82
N GLU A 88 6.73 5.41 4.90
CA GLU A 88 5.78 4.30 4.99
C GLU A 88 4.32 4.78 4.93
N LYS A 89 3.46 3.88 4.50
CA LYS A 89 2.01 4.14 4.44
C LYS A 89 1.37 3.99 5.84
N PRO A 90 0.30 4.75 6.10
CA PRO A 90 -0.19 5.91 5.36
C PRO A 90 0.80 7.07 5.43
N ILE A 91 0.83 7.92 4.41
CA ILE A 91 1.76 9.07 4.38
C ILE A 91 1.62 10.00 5.59
N ALA A 92 0.41 10.09 6.15
CA ALA A 92 0.05 10.88 7.33
C ALA A 92 -1.24 10.33 7.95
N ASP A 93 -1.66 10.89 9.11
CA ASP A 93 -2.94 10.59 9.75
C ASP A 93 -4.10 11.41 9.16
N SER A 94 -3.81 12.51 8.47
CA SER A 94 -4.81 13.38 7.83
C SER A 94 -4.34 13.85 6.45
N VAL A 95 -5.32 14.17 5.58
CA VAL A 95 -5.05 14.79 4.27
C VAL A 95 -4.31 16.12 4.43
N ALA A 96 -4.72 16.94 5.41
CA ALA A 96 -4.09 18.25 5.64
C ALA A 96 -2.60 18.13 6.02
N ASP A 97 -2.26 17.17 6.88
CA ASP A 97 -0.86 16.93 7.26
C ASP A 97 -0.05 16.31 6.13
N SER A 98 -0.65 15.40 5.37
CA SER A 98 -0.05 14.87 4.16
C SER A 98 0.31 15.99 3.17
N MET A 99 -0.61 16.92 2.92
CA MET A 99 -0.37 18.04 2.01
C MET A 99 0.74 18.98 2.48
N LYS A 100 0.91 19.18 3.79
CA LYS A 100 2.07 19.94 4.34
C LYS A 100 3.41 19.34 3.90
N LEU A 101 3.53 18.00 4.00
CA LEU A 101 4.75 17.31 3.60
C LEU A 101 4.94 17.35 2.07
N VAL A 102 3.87 17.11 1.31
CA VAL A 102 3.89 17.12 -0.16
C VAL A 102 4.31 18.50 -0.69
N GLU A 103 3.72 19.58 -0.15
CA GLU A 103 4.06 20.95 -0.56
C GLU A 103 5.49 21.32 -0.19
N ALA A 104 5.94 20.96 1.03
CA ALA A 104 7.31 21.23 1.46
C ALA A 104 8.32 20.50 0.56
N ALA A 105 8.10 19.22 0.28
CA ALA A 105 8.95 18.43 -0.60
C ALA A 105 8.98 19.00 -2.03
N GLY A 106 7.82 19.39 -2.57
CA GLY A 106 7.71 20.03 -3.88
C GLY A 106 8.44 21.37 -3.97
N LYS A 107 8.28 22.26 -2.97
CA LYS A 107 8.98 23.54 -2.90
C LYS A 107 10.50 23.38 -2.80
N ALA A 108 10.95 22.40 -2.02
CA ALA A 108 12.36 22.10 -1.85
C ALA A 108 12.96 21.25 -3.00
N ARG A 109 12.11 20.73 -3.91
CA ARG A 109 12.45 19.77 -4.97
C ARG A 109 13.12 18.50 -4.42
N VAL A 110 12.64 18.02 -3.27
CA VAL A 110 13.09 16.80 -2.63
C VAL A 110 12.23 15.65 -3.10
N PRO A 111 12.81 14.56 -3.66
CA PRO A 111 12.07 13.37 -4.04
C PRO A 111 11.36 12.73 -2.83
N LEU A 112 10.04 12.51 -2.96
CA LEU A 112 9.19 11.87 -1.95
C LEU A 112 8.49 10.67 -2.58
N LEU A 113 8.88 9.47 -2.16
CA LEU A 113 8.23 8.20 -2.48
C LEU A 113 7.42 7.74 -1.26
N VAL A 114 6.25 7.16 -1.47
CA VAL A 114 5.44 6.57 -0.39
C VAL A 114 5.39 5.05 -0.49
N GLY A 115 5.43 4.38 0.65
CA GLY A 115 5.64 2.95 0.82
C GLY A 115 4.45 2.04 0.46
N HIS A 116 3.72 2.33 -0.62
CA HIS A 116 2.74 1.40 -1.20
C HIS A 116 3.46 0.35 -2.04
N HIS A 117 4.12 -0.59 -1.36
CA HIS A 117 5.01 -1.58 -1.98
C HIS A 117 4.32 -2.48 -3.01
N ARG A 118 3.02 -2.75 -2.87
CA ARG A 118 2.27 -3.60 -3.81
C ARG A 118 2.27 -3.05 -5.24
N ARG A 119 2.40 -1.73 -5.43
CA ARG A 119 2.58 -1.16 -6.79
C ARG A 119 3.89 -1.57 -7.47
N HIS A 120 4.82 -2.19 -6.74
CA HIS A 120 6.05 -2.79 -7.25
C HIS A 120 5.94 -4.31 -7.40
N ASN A 121 4.77 -4.90 -7.11
CA ASN A 121 4.52 -6.31 -7.33
C ASN A 121 4.23 -6.58 -8.81
N PRO A 122 4.94 -7.54 -9.47
CA PRO A 122 4.74 -7.84 -10.89
C PRO A 122 3.31 -8.23 -11.25
N LEU A 123 2.57 -8.88 -10.35
CA LEU A 123 1.17 -9.24 -10.56
C LEU A 123 0.28 -7.99 -10.67
N ILE A 124 0.47 -7.02 -9.77
CA ILE A 124 -0.26 -5.76 -9.76
C ILE A 124 0.08 -4.91 -10.98
N GLU A 125 1.37 -4.86 -11.37
CA GLU A 125 1.80 -4.17 -12.60
C GLU A 125 1.16 -4.78 -13.83
N LYS A 126 1.17 -6.11 -13.94
CA LYS A 126 0.58 -6.83 -15.08
C LYS A 126 -0.94 -6.69 -15.14
N ALA A 127 -1.61 -6.72 -13.98
CA ALA A 127 -3.04 -6.46 -13.91
C ALA A 127 -3.40 -5.07 -14.44
N ARG A 128 -2.66 -4.05 -14.02
CA ARG A 128 -2.83 -2.69 -14.55
C ARG A 128 -2.65 -2.65 -16.07
N GLU A 129 -1.59 -3.28 -16.59
CA GLU A 129 -1.34 -3.36 -18.03
C GLU A 129 -2.54 -3.97 -18.77
N ILE A 130 -3.06 -5.09 -18.30
CA ILE A 130 -4.20 -5.78 -18.91
C ILE A 130 -5.47 -4.91 -18.86
N VAL A 131 -5.80 -4.37 -17.69
CA VAL A 131 -7.04 -3.62 -17.48
C VAL A 131 -7.00 -2.29 -18.22
N GLN A 132 -5.94 -1.49 -18.07
CA GLN A 132 -5.81 -0.19 -18.71
C GLN A 132 -5.46 -0.27 -20.19
N GLY A 133 -4.76 -1.34 -20.60
CA GLY A 133 -4.45 -1.62 -22.01
C GLY A 133 -5.63 -2.19 -22.82
N GLY A 134 -6.80 -2.38 -22.20
CA GLY A 134 -7.99 -2.87 -22.88
C GLY A 134 -8.01 -4.39 -23.09
N GLY A 135 -7.14 -5.16 -22.43
CA GLY A 135 -7.07 -6.63 -22.55
C GLY A 135 -8.36 -7.36 -22.14
N ILE A 136 -9.22 -6.70 -21.36
CA ILE A 136 -10.57 -7.18 -21.00
C ILE A 136 -11.70 -6.28 -21.58
N GLY A 137 -11.38 -5.40 -22.53
CA GLY A 137 -12.26 -4.36 -22.99
C GLY A 137 -12.41 -3.21 -21.97
N ARG A 138 -13.55 -2.48 -22.03
CA ARG A 138 -13.82 -1.42 -21.06
C ARG A 138 -14.20 -2.02 -19.71
N LEU A 139 -13.49 -1.65 -18.64
CA LEU A 139 -13.81 -2.09 -17.27
C LEU A 139 -15.25 -1.66 -16.91
N ALA A 140 -16.02 -2.59 -16.38
CA ALA A 140 -17.41 -2.36 -15.98
C ALA A 140 -17.67 -2.62 -14.49
N ALA A 141 -17.11 -3.72 -13.96
CA ALA A 141 -17.33 -4.10 -12.58
C ALA A 141 -16.05 -4.65 -11.93
N VAL A 142 -15.93 -4.41 -10.61
CA VAL A 142 -14.82 -4.90 -9.77
C VAL A 142 -15.39 -5.49 -8.49
N ALA A 143 -14.88 -6.66 -8.08
CA ALA A 143 -15.11 -7.20 -6.76
C ALA A 143 -13.77 -7.49 -6.10
N ALA A 144 -13.57 -7.03 -4.87
CA ALA A 144 -12.36 -7.23 -4.10
C ALA A 144 -12.69 -7.73 -2.69
N LEU A 145 -11.86 -8.64 -2.18
CA LEU A 145 -12.00 -9.23 -0.86
C LEU A 145 -10.69 -9.08 -0.10
N TRP A 146 -10.78 -8.59 1.12
CA TRP A 146 -9.72 -8.67 2.12
C TRP A 146 -10.29 -9.33 3.36
N LEU A 147 -10.31 -10.66 3.38
CA LEU A 147 -10.94 -11.49 4.39
C LEU A 147 -9.90 -12.47 4.95
N LEU A 148 -9.55 -12.30 6.20
CA LEU A 148 -8.67 -13.17 6.97
C LEU A 148 -8.96 -13.05 8.46
N GLN A 149 -8.37 -13.93 9.27
CA GLN A 149 -8.45 -13.84 10.72
C GLN A 149 -7.10 -13.40 11.31
N LYS A 150 -7.05 -12.23 11.94
CA LYS A 150 -5.90 -11.85 12.76
C LYS A 150 -5.92 -12.62 14.08
N PRO A 151 -4.77 -13.09 14.58
CA PRO A 151 -4.69 -13.81 15.85
C PRO A 151 -4.99 -12.87 17.03
N ASP A 152 -5.47 -13.44 18.14
CA ASP A 152 -5.93 -12.64 19.28
C ASP A 152 -4.77 -11.85 19.95
N ASP A 153 -3.55 -12.41 19.96
CA ASP A 153 -2.37 -11.76 20.49
C ASP A 153 -1.95 -10.50 19.71
N TYR A 154 -2.34 -10.39 18.42
CA TYR A 154 -2.18 -9.16 17.64
C TYR A 154 -2.80 -7.97 18.37
N PHE A 155 -3.93 -8.17 19.05
CA PHE A 155 -4.68 -7.13 19.74
C PHE A 155 -4.21 -6.83 21.17
N ASN A 156 -3.13 -7.45 21.64
CA ASN A 156 -2.51 -7.12 22.94
C ASN A 156 -1.91 -5.71 22.98
N VAL A 157 -1.74 -5.08 21.82
CA VAL A 157 -1.28 -3.69 21.69
C VAL A 157 -2.50 -2.76 21.66
N ALA A 158 -2.65 -1.90 22.66
CA ALA A 158 -3.89 -1.12 22.93
C ALA A 158 -4.40 -0.34 21.71
N TRP A 159 -3.53 0.39 21.01
CA TRP A 159 -3.93 1.23 19.87
C TRP A 159 -4.61 0.44 18.72
N ARG A 160 -4.36 -0.87 18.61
CA ARG A 160 -4.98 -1.74 17.59
C ARG A 160 -6.47 -2.01 17.85
N ARG A 161 -6.98 -1.62 19.01
CA ARG A 161 -8.38 -1.71 19.43
C ARG A 161 -9.08 -0.35 19.48
N GLU A 162 -8.34 0.73 19.16
CA GLU A 162 -8.77 2.12 19.24
C GLU A 162 -8.94 2.71 17.84
N ALA A 163 -9.55 3.89 17.74
CA ALA A 163 -9.77 4.59 16.48
C ALA A 163 -8.47 4.71 15.65
N GLY A 164 -8.53 4.30 14.39
CA GLY A 164 -7.38 4.24 13.48
C GLY A 164 -6.60 2.91 13.54
N GLY A 165 -6.92 2.01 14.48
CA GLY A 165 -6.30 0.69 14.60
C GLY A 165 -7.02 -0.42 13.82
N GLY A 166 -8.13 -0.11 13.16
CA GLY A 166 -8.94 -1.06 12.41
C GLY A 166 -8.38 -1.45 11.06
N PRO A 167 -8.92 -2.51 10.45
CA PRO A 167 -8.45 -3.05 9.19
C PRO A 167 -8.59 -2.10 8.00
N LEU A 168 -9.46 -1.10 8.03
CA LEU A 168 -9.61 -0.15 6.93
C LEU A 168 -8.33 0.66 6.70
N LEU A 169 -7.79 1.28 7.74
CA LEU A 169 -6.60 2.11 7.61
C LEU A 169 -5.30 1.29 7.58
N ILE A 170 -5.27 0.15 8.29
CA ILE A 170 -4.04 -0.65 8.40
C ILE A 170 -3.85 -1.54 7.18
N ASN A 171 -4.91 -2.16 6.68
CA ASN A 171 -4.85 -3.20 5.64
C ASN A 171 -5.51 -2.75 4.34
N ALA A 172 -6.80 -2.40 4.36
CA ALA A 172 -7.56 -2.07 3.15
C ALA A 172 -7.03 -0.82 2.42
N ILE A 173 -6.20 0.00 3.05
CA ILE A 173 -5.46 1.07 2.36
C ILE A 173 -4.61 0.53 1.21
N HIS A 174 -4.05 -0.68 1.34
CA HIS A 174 -3.33 -1.35 0.26
C HIS A 174 -4.26 -1.76 -0.87
N ASP A 175 -5.43 -2.34 -0.53
CA ASP A 175 -6.41 -2.78 -1.52
C ASP A 175 -7.02 -1.58 -2.26
N ILE A 176 -7.32 -0.50 -1.57
CA ILE A 176 -7.79 0.76 -2.16
C ILE A 176 -6.73 1.36 -3.09
N ASP A 177 -5.45 1.31 -2.69
CA ASP A 177 -4.33 1.77 -3.51
C ASP A 177 -4.15 0.92 -4.76
N ASP A 178 -4.21 -0.41 -4.62
CA ASP A 178 -4.14 -1.35 -5.73
C ASP A 178 -5.29 -1.14 -6.72
N LEU A 179 -6.53 -0.99 -6.21
CA LEU A 179 -7.71 -0.72 -7.06
C LEU A 179 -7.60 0.62 -7.79
N ARG A 180 -7.12 1.68 -7.13
CA ARG A 180 -6.85 2.97 -7.79
C ARG A 180 -5.77 2.82 -8.88
N PHE A 181 -4.73 2.07 -8.60
CA PHE A 181 -3.62 1.87 -9.53
C PHE A 181 -4.04 1.05 -10.77
N ILE A 182 -4.85 0.01 -10.58
CA ILE A 182 -5.29 -0.90 -11.65
C ILE A 182 -6.46 -0.30 -12.44
N CYS A 183 -7.47 0.22 -11.74
CA CYS A 183 -8.75 0.61 -12.35
C CYS A 183 -8.87 2.10 -12.68
N GLY A 184 -8.00 2.94 -12.16
CA GLY A 184 -8.09 4.40 -12.20
C GLY A 184 -8.68 4.98 -10.91
N GLU A 185 -8.84 6.32 -10.88
CA GLU A 185 -9.26 7.03 -9.67
C GLU A 185 -10.66 6.63 -9.20
N ILE A 186 -10.78 6.45 -7.87
CA ILE A 186 -12.07 6.29 -7.20
C ILE A 186 -12.60 7.71 -6.95
N THR A 187 -13.83 8.00 -7.35
CA THR A 187 -14.45 9.33 -7.24
C THR A 187 -15.50 9.42 -6.15
N GLN A 188 -16.09 8.28 -5.75
CA GLN A 188 -17.11 8.25 -4.72
C GLN A 188 -17.13 6.89 -4.02
N VAL A 189 -17.43 6.90 -2.72
CA VAL A 189 -17.57 5.69 -1.90
C VAL A 189 -18.86 5.71 -1.10
N ARG A 190 -19.42 4.52 -0.79
CA ARG A 190 -20.38 4.26 0.27
C ARG A 190 -19.89 3.10 1.11
N ALA A 191 -20.16 3.12 2.40
CA ALA A 191 -19.70 2.05 3.29
C ALA A 191 -20.65 1.79 4.44
N ALA A 192 -20.59 0.57 4.95
CA ALA A 192 -21.09 0.17 6.25
C ALA A 192 -19.97 -0.54 7.00
N THR A 193 -19.85 -0.31 8.30
CA THR A 193 -18.88 -0.97 9.17
C THR A 193 -19.56 -1.67 10.33
N ALA A 194 -18.91 -2.71 10.83
CA ALA A 194 -19.33 -3.42 12.05
C ALA A 194 -18.10 -3.73 12.90
N ASN A 195 -18.33 -3.92 14.20
CA ASN A 195 -17.32 -4.36 15.17
C ASN A 195 -17.84 -5.52 16.04
N SER A 196 -18.91 -6.17 15.58
CA SER A 196 -19.65 -7.16 16.37
C SER A 196 -18.92 -8.48 16.54
N ALA A 197 -17.96 -8.80 15.68
CA ALA A 197 -17.19 -10.03 15.78
C ALA A 197 -16.15 -9.98 16.91
N ARG A 198 -15.52 -8.83 17.16
CA ARG A 198 -14.50 -8.64 18.20
C ARG A 198 -14.95 -7.77 19.37
N GLY A 199 -15.93 -6.89 19.18
CA GLY A 199 -16.44 -5.98 20.21
C GLY A 199 -15.50 -4.84 20.58
N PHE A 200 -14.51 -4.49 19.75
CA PHE A 200 -13.59 -3.37 19.98
C PHE A 200 -14.22 -2.03 19.57
N GLN A 201 -13.55 -0.92 19.87
CA GLN A 201 -13.99 0.42 19.45
C GLN A 201 -13.87 0.66 17.96
N VAL A 202 -12.98 -0.08 17.29
CA VAL A 202 -12.76 0.00 15.85
C VAL A 202 -13.59 -1.05 15.11
N GLU A 203 -13.75 -0.83 13.83
CA GLU A 203 -14.34 -1.82 12.94
C GLU A 203 -13.48 -3.09 12.85
N ASP A 204 -14.14 -4.23 12.76
CA ASP A 204 -13.54 -5.52 12.38
C ASP A 204 -13.98 -5.97 10.99
N THR A 205 -15.07 -5.35 10.49
CA THR A 205 -15.67 -5.70 9.21
C THR A 205 -16.18 -4.43 8.51
N ALA A 206 -16.02 -4.36 7.19
CA ALA A 206 -16.54 -3.29 6.35
C ALA A 206 -17.03 -3.83 5.00
N ALA A 207 -18.16 -3.26 4.52
CA ALA A 207 -18.66 -3.45 3.17
C ALA A 207 -18.67 -2.09 2.46
N ILE A 208 -17.99 -2.01 1.33
CA ILE A 208 -17.70 -0.76 0.63
C ILE A 208 -18.15 -0.87 -0.83
N THR A 209 -18.82 0.16 -1.36
CA THR A 209 -19.05 0.33 -2.78
C THR A 209 -18.21 1.48 -3.31
N LEU A 210 -17.67 1.31 -4.51
CA LEU A 210 -16.72 2.20 -5.16
C LEU A 210 -17.26 2.65 -6.53
N ARG A 211 -17.12 3.92 -6.85
CA ARG A 211 -17.33 4.46 -8.20
C ARG A 211 -16.01 4.95 -8.74
N PHE A 212 -15.63 4.47 -9.92
CA PHE A 212 -14.41 4.90 -10.60
C PHE A 212 -14.69 6.03 -11.59
N ALA A 213 -13.68 6.86 -11.87
CA ALA A 213 -13.77 7.97 -12.81
C ALA A 213 -14.14 7.53 -14.24
N ASN A 214 -13.77 6.32 -14.65
CA ASN A 214 -14.12 5.73 -15.95
C ASN A 214 -15.55 5.16 -16.01
N GLY A 215 -16.34 5.32 -14.91
CA GLY A 215 -17.73 4.86 -14.81
C GLY A 215 -17.89 3.43 -14.32
N ALA A 216 -16.82 2.66 -14.11
CA ALA A 216 -16.91 1.33 -13.51
C ALA A 216 -17.39 1.41 -12.06
N LEU A 217 -18.05 0.35 -11.60
CA LEU A 217 -18.48 0.19 -10.21
C LEU A 217 -17.71 -0.95 -9.55
N GLY A 218 -17.43 -0.81 -8.25
CA GLY A 218 -16.74 -1.83 -7.49
C GLY A 218 -17.32 -2.08 -6.12
N THR A 219 -16.95 -3.23 -5.56
CA THR A 219 -17.16 -3.57 -4.15
C THR A 219 -15.84 -4.03 -3.53
N LEU A 220 -15.64 -3.67 -2.25
CA LEU A 220 -14.56 -4.20 -1.41
C LEU A 220 -15.16 -4.63 -0.08
N THR A 221 -15.01 -5.90 0.26
CA THR A 221 -15.38 -6.42 1.58
C THR A 221 -14.11 -6.68 2.39
N VAL A 222 -14.06 -6.15 3.59
CA VAL A 222 -12.92 -6.21 4.50
C VAL A 222 -13.35 -6.86 5.80
N SER A 223 -12.61 -7.85 6.31
CA SER A 223 -12.75 -8.30 7.68
C SER A 223 -11.45 -8.93 8.19
N ASP A 224 -11.04 -8.59 9.40
CA ASP A 224 -9.91 -9.20 10.10
C ASP A 224 -10.34 -10.26 11.14
N ALA A 225 -11.61 -10.61 11.16
CA ALA A 225 -12.24 -11.46 12.16
C ALA A 225 -12.88 -12.74 11.58
N VAL A 226 -12.57 -13.11 10.34
CA VAL A 226 -13.22 -14.23 9.63
C VAL A 226 -12.19 -15.25 9.15
N ALA A 227 -12.53 -16.53 9.27
CA ALA A 227 -11.73 -17.63 8.74
C ALA A 227 -11.98 -17.77 7.23
N ALA A 228 -11.14 -17.11 6.43
CA ALA A 228 -11.24 -17.13 4.96
C ALA A 228 -9.84 -17.03 4.32
N PRO A 229 -9.62 -17.59 3.11
CA PRO A 229 -8.36 -17.50 2.39
C PRO A 229 -8.28 -16.28 1.44
N TRP A 230 -9.30 -15.42 1.42
CA TRP A 230 -9.49 -14.41 0.39
C TRP A 230 -8.91 -13.05 0.81
N SER A 231 -7.60 -12.97 0.92
CA SER A 231 -6.86 -11.73 1.08
C SER A 231 -5.60 -11.77 0.23
N TRP A 232 -5.06 -10.61 -0.13
CA TRP A 232 -3.82 -10.54 -0.90
C TRP A 232 -2.68 -11.29 -0.20
N GLU A 233 -2.56 -11.14 1.12
CA GLU A 233 -1.52 -11.77 1.94
C GLU A 233 -1.54 -13.29 1.85
N LEU A 234 -2.73 -13.90 1.89
CA LEU A 234 -2.89 -15.36 1.85
C LEU A 234 -2.89 -15.91 0.42
N ALA A 235 -3.36 -15.11 -0.54
CA ALA A 235 -3.56 -15.55 -1.92
C ALA A 235 -2.32 -15.34 -2.81
N SER A 236 -1.57 -14.25 -2.64
CA SER A 236 -0.49 -13.87 -3.56
C SER A 236 0.81 -14.62 -3.35
N GLY A 237 1.07 -15.09 -2.12
CA GLY A 237 2.37 -15.63 -1.73
C GLY A 237 3.48 -14.57 -1.64
N GLU A 238 3.11 -13.29 -1.52
CA GLU A 238 4.04 -12.16 -1.48
C GLU A 238 4.98 -12.17 -0.27
N ALA A 239 4.50 -12.65 0.87
CA ALA A 239 5.27 -12.63 2.11
C ALA A 239 5.40 -14.03 2.72
N ALA A 240 6.65 -14.49 2.91
CA ALA A 240 6.97 -15.81 3.46
C ALA A 240 6.49 -16.03 4.91
N ALA A 241 6.09 -14.97 5.61
CA ALA A 241 5.53 -15.07 6.96
C ALA A 241 4.11 -15.66 7.00
N TYR A 242 3.40 -15.64 5.86
CA TYR A 242 2.07 -16.24 5.74
C TYR A 242 2.14 -17.71 5.31
N PRO A 243 1.08 -18.49 5.56
CA PRO A 243 1.00 -19.87 5.10
C PRO A 243 1.19 -20.00 3.58
N PRO A 244 1.50 -21.20 3.07
CA PRO A 244 1.57 -21.44 1.65
C PRO A 244 0.29 -20.99 0.93
N ARG A 245 0.47 -20.39 -0.23
CA ARG A 245 -0.57 -19.85 -1.09
C ARG A 245 -1.70 -20.86 -1.34
N GLN A 246 -2.96 -20.40 -1.17
CA GLN A 246 -4.16 -21.24 -1.30
C GLN A 246 -4.68 -21.31 -2.75
N HIS A 247 -4.10 -20.56 -3.70
CA HIS A 247 -4.53 -20.52 -5.10
C HIS A 247 -5.98 -20.04 -5.30
N GLU A 248 -6.47 -19.21 -4.39
CA GLU A 248 -7.79 -18.58 -4.46
C GLU A 248 -7.64 -17.11 -4.89
N PRO A 249 -8.47 -16.62 -5.81
CA PRO A 249 -8.47 -15.20 -6.16
C PRO A 249 -9.15 -14.37 -5.08
N CYS A 250 -8.67 -13.13 -4.92
CA CYS A 250 -9.29 -12.15 -4.03
C CYS A 250 -9.69 -10.85 -4.74
N TYR A 251 -9.25 -10.62 -5.98
CA TYR A 251 -9.70 -9.52 -6.82
C TYR A 251 -10.23 -10.03 -8.16
N PHE A 252 -11.34 -9.43 -8.61
CA PHE A 252 -12.02 -9.77 -9.84
C PHE A 252 -12.32 -8.49 -10.63
N PHE A 253 -11.82 -8.41 -11.86
CA PHE A 253 -12.03 -7.30 -12.76
C PHE A 253 -12.83 -7.79 -13.96
N ALA A 254 -14.02 -7.25 -14.18
CA ALA A 254 -14.90 -7.63 -15.28
C ALA A 254 -15.05 -6.47 -16.27
N GLY A 255 -14.63 -6.71 -17.48
CA GLY A 255 -14.75 -5.79 -18.61
C GLY A 255 -15.74 -6.27 -19.66
N THR A 256 -15.93 -5.46 -20.71
CA THR A 256 -16.90 -5.76 -21.78
C THR A 256 -16.46 -6.85 -22.74
N ALA A 257 -15.18 -7.24 -22.75
CA ALA A 257 -14.63 -8.28 -23.63
C ALA A 257 -14.01 -9.46 -22.86
N GLY A 258 -13.84 -9.33 -21.54
CA GLY A 258 -13.25 -10.39 -20.72
C GLY A 258 -13.22 -9.99 -19.26
N SER A 259 -12.60 -10.86 -18.45
CA SER A 259 -12.38 -10.62 -17.03
C SER A 259 -11.01 -11.14 -16.60
N LEU A 260 -10.51 -10.59 -15.48
CA LEU A 260 -9.23 -10.96 -14.88
C LEU A 260 -9.44 -11.27 -13.40
N ALA A 261 -8.86 -12.37 -12.90
CA ALA A 261 -8.85 -12.74 -11.49
C ALA A 261 -7.42 -12.73 -10.93
N LEU A 262 -7.22 -12.05 -9.78
CA LEU A 262 -5.94 -11.95 -9.08
C LEU A 262 -5.97 -12.65 -7.71
N PRO A 263 -4.82 -13.15 -7.31
CA PRO A 263 -3.48 -13.15 -7.92
C PRO A 263 -3.25 -14.27 -8.93
N GLU A 264 -4.27 -15.11 -9.25
CA GLU A 264 -4.14 -16.26 -10.15
C GLU A 264 -3.79 -15.87 -11.60
N MET A 265 -4.01 -14.62 -11.99
CA MET A 265 -3.80 -14.11 -13.35
C MET A 265 -4.60 -14.87 -14.40
N ASP A 266 -5.81 -15.31 -14.01
CA ASP A 266 -6.74 -15.96 -14.93
C ASP A 266 -7.50 -14.90 -15.72
N VAL A 267 -7.36 -14.97 -17.04
CA VAL A 267 -8.11 -14.14 -17.99
C VAL A 267 -9.19 -15.00 -18.67
N TRP A 268 -10.42 -14.53 -18.61
CA TRP A 268 -11.57 -15.18 -19.23
C TRP A 268 -12.08 -14.34 -20.39
N THR A 269 -12.21 -14.93 -21.57
CA THR A 269 -12.69 -14.25 -22.79
C THR A 269 -13.59 -15.15 -23.62
N TYR A 270 -14.37 -14.54 -24.52
CA TYR A 270 -15.06 -15.28 -25.58
C TYR A 270 -14.15 -15.40 -26.80
N ARG A 271 -14.14 -16.57 -27.47
CA ARG A 271 -13.34 -16.78 -28.69
C ARG A 271 -14.02 -16.24 -29.93
N ASP A 272 -15.26 -16.65 -30.16
CA ASP A 272 -15.93 -16.44 -31.45
C ASP A 272 -17.09 -15.42 -31.38
N ARG A 273 -18.00 -15.61 -30.44
CA ARG A 273 -19.14 -14.73 -30.21
C ARG A 273 -19.39 -14.50 -28.74
N THR A 274 -19.82 -13.30 -28.40
CA THR A 274 -20.20 -12.95 -27.02
C THR A 274 -21.66 -13.32 -26.75
N GLY A 275 -21.95 -13.74 -25.53
CA GLY A 275 -23.32 -13.98 -25.04
C GLY A 275 -23.37 -15.11 -24.03
N TRP A 276 -24.42 -15.11 -23.24
CA TRP A 276 -24.56 -16.06 -22.11
C TRP A 276 -24.71 -17.54 -22.51
N TYR A 277 -24.94 -17.84 -23.77
CA TYR A 277 -24.94 -19.21 -24.31
C TYR A 277 -23.60 -19.60 -24.96
N ALA A 278 -22.64 -18.68 -25.06
CA ALA A 278 -21.32 -18.93 -25.60
C ALA A 278 -20.34 -19.32 -24.47
N PRO A 279 -19.46 -20.31 -24.67
CA PRO A 279 -18.50 -20.69 -23.67
C PRO A 279 -17.42 -19.62 -23.52
N LEU A 280 -17.04 -19.34 -22.27
CA LEU A 280 -15.83 -18.59 -21.96
C LEU A 280 -14.62 -19.51 -22.03
N THR A 281 -13.50 -18.98 -22.46
CA THR A 281 -12.18 -19.63 -22.38
C THR A 281 -11.37 -18.97 -21.31
N ARG A 282 -10.60 -19.77 -20.60
CA ARG A 282 -9.67 -19.34 -19.57
C ARG A 282 -8.24 -19.46 -20.08
N GLU A 283 -7.48 -18.39 -19.92
CA GLU A 283 -6.03 -18.35 -20.12
C GLU A 283 -5.36 -17.91 -18.82
N LYS A 284 -4.27 -18.57 -18.44
CA LYS A 284 -3.46 -18.16 -17.29
C LYS A 284 -2.25 -17.39 -17.76
N ILE A 285 -2.15 -16.12 -17.39
CA ILE A 285 -1.02 -15.29 -17.74
C ILE A 285 0.15 -15.58 -16.80
N ALA A 286 1.27 -16.03 -17.37
CA ALA A 286 2.48 -16.26 -16.59
C ALA A 286 3.13 -14.94 -16.21
N VAL A 287 3.38 -14.75 -14.93
CA VAL A 287 4.11 -13.59 -14.40
C VAL A 287 5.23 -14.09 -13.50
N GLN A 288 6.46 -13.64 -13.79
CA GLN A 288 7.60 -13.97 -12.95
C GLN A 288 7.49 -13.21 -11.62
N GLY A 289 7.43 -13.95 -10.52
CA GLY A 289 7.39 -13.38 -9.18
C GLY A 289 8.68 -12.63 -8.82
N ALA A 290 8.55 -11.58 -8.04
CA ALA A 290 9.66 -10.86 -7.44
C ALA A 290 9.21 -10.22 -6.13
N ASP A 291 10.12 -10.06 -5.17
CA ASP A 291 9.83 -9.39 -3.90
C ASP A 291 9.55 -7.89 -4.14
N PRO A 292 8.34 -7.40 -3.85
CA PRO A 292 7.96 -6.01 -4.10
C PRO A 292 8.71 -5.03 -3.18
N GLN A 293 9.17 -5.45 -2.01
CA GLN A 293 9.96 -4.60 -1.11
C GLN A 293 11.36 -4.35 -1.69
N VAL A 294 12.00 -5.39 -2.23
CA VAL A 294 13.29 -5.24 -2.93
C VAL A 294 13.12 -4.37 -4.17
N ARG A 295 12.06 -4.56 -4.94
CA ARG A 295 11.77 -3.73 -6.12
C ARG A 295 11.47 -2.28 -5.74
N GLN A 296 10.75 -2.05 -4.64
CA GLN A 296 10.51 -0.71 -4.10
C GLN A 296 11.82 -0.04 -3.68
N LEU A 297 12.71 -0.74 -2.97
CA LEU A 297 14.01 -0.21 -2.58
C LEU A 297 14.85 0.17 -3.81
N ARG A 298 14.95 -0.71 -4.81
CA ARG A 298 15.65 -0.41 -6.07
C ARG A 298 15.07 0.79 -6.81
N HIS A 299 13.74 0.92 -6.83
CA HIS A 299 13.08 2.08 -7.38
C HIS A 299 13.40 3.34 -6.56
N PHE A 300 13.35 3.26 -5.22
CA PHE A 300 13.70 4.38 -4.34
C PHE A 300 15.14 4.86 -4.56
N ILE A 301 16.10 3.95 -4.76
CA ILE A 301 17.48 4.31 -5.08
C ILE A 301 17.55 5.15 -6.37
N ARG A 302 16.82 4.76 -7.42
CA ARG A 302 16.77 5.52 -8.69
C ARG A 302 16.06 6.88 -8.52
N VAL A 303 14.98 6.92 -7.74
CA VAL A 303 14.28 8.16 -7.39
C VAL A 303 15.18 9.10 -6.61
N ALA A 304 15.92 8.61 -5.61
CA ALA A 304 16.86 9.41 -4.81
C ALA A 304 18.00 9.97 -5.66
N ARG A 305 18.44 9.25 -6.68
CA ARG A 305 19.46 9.69 -7.65
C ARG A 305 18.91 10.62 -8.74
N GLY A 306 17.58 10.84 -8.76
CA GLY A 306 16.94 11.66 -9.81
C GLY A 306 16.84 10.97 -11.18
N GLU A 307 17.03 9.66 -11.26
CA GLU A 307 16.98 8.86 -12.49
C GLU A 307 15.55 8.54 -12.92
N GLU A 308 14.61 8.44 -11.97
CA GLU A 308 13.20 8.13 -12.20
C GLU A 308 12.28 8.97 -11.30
N PRO A 309 11.07 9.30 -11.73
CA PRO A 309 10.06 9.89 -10.85
C PRO A 309 9.52 8.86 -9.86
N PRO A 310 9.01 9.28 -8.68
CA PRO A 310 8.42 8.37 -7.72
C PRO A 310 7.14 7.74 -8.29
N ARG A 311 7.07 6.39 -8.32
CA ARG A 311 5.88 5.63 -8.77
C ARG A 311 4.67 5.90 -7.90
N VAL A 312 4.89 6.09 -6.61
CA VAL A 312 3.88 6.55 -5.65
C VAL A 312 4.36 7.87 -5.09
N SER A 313 3.96 8.96 -5.72
CA SER A 313 4.26 10.30 -5.21
C SER A 313 3.47 10.60 -3.93
N GLY A 314 3.93 11.58 -3.16
CA GLY A 314 3.17 12.03 -1.98
C GLY A 314 1.74 12.46 -2.33
N ALA A 315 1.53 13.16 -3.45
CA ALA A 315 0.20 13.56 -3.91
C ALA A 315 -0.68 12.36 -4.25
N ASP A 316 -0.12 11.31 -4.86
CA ASP A 316 -0.87 10.09 -5.20
C ASP A 316 -1.25 9.30 -3.92
N ALA A 317 -0.33 9.14 -2.98
CA ALA A 317 -0.61 8.51 -1.69
C ALA A 317 -1.63 9.30 -0.85
N THR A 318 -1.64 10.63 -0.98
CA THR A 318 -2.65 11.49 -0.34
C THR A 318 -4.05 11.16 -0.85
N ARG A 319 -4.23 10.89 -2.15
CA ARG A 319 -5.53 10.46 -2.71
C ARG A 319 -5.95 9.09 -2.19
N THR A 320 -5.01 8.14 -2.01
CA THR A 320 -5.32 6.87 -1.36
C THR A 320 -5.79 7.09 0.08
N LEU A 321 -5.08 7.90 0.85
CA LEU A 321 -5.48 8.26 2.22
C LEU A 321 -6.85 8.93 2.24
N ALA A 322 -7.10 9.91 1.38
CA ALA A 322 -8.40 10.60 1.26
C ALA A 322 -9.54 9.62 1.00
N THR A 323 -9.33 8.63 0.12
CA THR A 323 -10.32 7.60 -0.17
C THR A 323 -10.62 6.73 1.05
N VAL A 324 -9.61 6.31 1.82
CA VAL A 324 -9.81 5.54 3.06
C VAL A 324 -10.58 6.36 4.10
N LEU A 325 -10.22 7.63 4.27
CA LEU A 325 -10.93 8.51 5.20
C LEU A 325 -12.38 8.78 4.76
N ALA A 326 -12.63 8.88 3.44
CA ALA A 326 -13.97 8.97 2.89
C ALA A 326 -14.81 7.70 3.16
N VAL A 327 -14.19 6.51 3.18
CA VAL A 327 -14.87 5.25 3.59
C VAL A 327 -15.31 5.32 5.05
N HIS A 328 -14.46 5.80 5.96
CA HIS A 328 -14.85 6.01 7.37
C HIS A 328 -16.01 7.02 7.50
N GLU A 329 -15.94 8.14 6.78
CA GLU A 329 -16.99 9.15 6.79
C GLU A 329 -18.31 8.62 6.21
N ALA A 330 -18.24 7.86 5.10
CA ALA A 330 -19.42 7.22 4.51
C ALA A 330 -20.09 6.22 5.48
N ALA A 331 -19.28 5.43 6.20
CA ALA A 331 -19.80 4.50 7.20
C ALA A 331 -20.44 5.23 8.39
N ARG A 332 -19.83 6.35 8.82
CA ARG A 332 -20.33 7.17 9.94
C ARG A 332 -21.66 7.88 9.60
N THR A 333 -21.79 8.38 8.37
CA THR A 333 -22.95 9.20 7.94
C THR A 333 -24.06 8.40 7.26
N GLY A 334 -23.73 7.19 6.76
CA GLY A 334 -24.63 6.40 5.90
C GLY A 334 -24.82 7.00 4.48
N ALA A 335 -24.10 8.08 4.16
CA ALA A 335 -24.19 8.78 2.88
C ALA A 335 -23.05 8.38 1.93
N ALA A 336 -23.21 8.71 0.63
CA ALA A 336 -22.10 8.68 -0.31
C ALA A 336 -21.14 9.84 -0.03
N VAL A 337 -19.83 9.59 -0.12
CA VAL A 337 -18.79 10.60 0.06
C VAL A 337 -17.93 10.64 -1.19
N ASP A 338 -17.70 11.84 -1.73
CA ASP A 338 -16.78 12.06 -2.83
C ASP A 338 -15.32 12.07 -2.30
N THR A 339 -14.40 11.55 -3.09
CA THR A 339 -12.99 11.34 -2.69
C THR A 339 -12.04 12.37 -3.30
N SER A 340 -12.56 13.27 -4.12
CA SER A 340 -11.82 14.35 -4.81
C SER A 340 -11.80 15.64 -4.00
#